data_1a21d618e7d6278cdaf8d363c15598f0
#
_entry.id   1a21d618e7d6278cdaf8d363c15598f0
#
_cell.length_a   1.000
_cell.length_b   1.000
_cell.length_c   1.000
_cell.angle_alpha   90.00
_cell.angle_beta   90.00
_cell.angle_gamma   90.00
#
_symmetry.space_group_name_H-M   'P 1'
#
loop_
_entity.id
_entity.type
_entity.pdbx_description
1 polymer ?
#
loop_
_entity_poly.entity_id
_entity_poly.type
_entity_poly.pdbx_seq_one_letter_code
_entity_poly.pdbx_strand_id
1 'polypeptide(L)'
;MTIIDILTTGGTIDKIYFDQKSEYEVGDPIVGPLLTSMHVGFDFTVEQLMRVDSLDMTDADRFILYERTKRSSSQQVLITHGTDGMIKTAQRLSKIKGKTIVLTGSLQPAAFAHNDAVFNIGAAVSAVQTLAFGVYLAMNGQIFTPDTVVKNLDKNR
;
A
#
# COMPACT_ATOMS: atom_id res chain seq x y z
N MET A 1 8.15 -7.94 20.64
CA MET A 1 8.09 -6.69 19.91
C MET A 1 7.48 -6.95 18.55
N THR A 2 6.51 -6.16 18.16
CA THR A 2 5.80 -6.37 16.90
C THR A 2 6.55 -5.71 15.75
N ILE A 3 6.76 -6.46 14.67
CA ILE A 3 7.38 -5.95 13.44
C ILE A 3 6.28 -5.77 12.40
N ILE A 4 6.24 -4.61 11.77
CA ILE A 4 5.32 -4.38 10.65
C ILE A 4 5.99 -4.93 9.39
N ASP A 5 5.32 -5.88 8.74
CA ASP A 5 5.77 -6.43 7.47
C ASP A 5 5.17 -5.60 6.34
N ILE A 6 6.02 -4.90 5.60
CA ILE A 6 5.59 -4.00 4.53
C ILE A 6 5.88 -4.66 3.19
N LEU A 7 4.82 -4.82 2.40
CA LEU A 7 4.89 -5.41 1.07
C LEU A 7 4.56 -4.35 0.03
N THR A 8 5.40 -4.19 -0.98
CA THR A 8 5.16 -3.20 -2.03
C THR A 8 4.79 -3.89 -3.33
N THR A 9 3.86 -3.29 -4.05
CA THR A 9 3.39 -3.84 -5.33
C THR A 9 3.58 -2.87 -6.49
N GLY A 10 4.06 -1.65 -6.21
CA GLY A 10 4.18 -0.58 -7.20
C GLY A 10 3.06 0.45 -7.06
N GLY A 11 2.50 0.87 -8.17
CA GLY A 11 1.46 1.88 -8.20
C GLY A 11 2.00 3.31 -8.27
N THR A 12 1.09 4.27 -8.27
CA THR A 12 1.43 5.69 -8.44
C THR A 12 2.40 6.20 -7.38
N ILE A 13 2.31 5.70 -6.15
CA ILE A 13 3.17 6.13 -5.04
C ILE A 13 4.66 5.99 -5.39
N ASP A 14 5.03 4.98 -6.17
CA ASP A 14 6.41 4.67 -6.52
C ASP A 14 6.80 5.17 -7.92
N LYS A 15 5.94 5.90 -8.60
CA LYS A 15 6.23 6.38 -9.94
C LYS A 15 7.30 7.47 -9.93
N ILE A 16 8.19 7.39 -10.91
CA ILE A 16 9.22 8.38 -11.18
C ILE A 16 9.17 8.76 -12.65
N TYR A 17 9.66 9.96 -12.98
CA TYR A 17 9.78 10.39 -14.36
C TYR A 17 11.07 9.81 -14.95
N PHE A 18 10.92 9.11 -16.08
CA PHE A 18 12.04 8.49 -16.77
C PHE A 18 12.39 9.31 -18.02
N ASP A 19 13.44 10.12 -17.92
CA ASP A 19 13.80 11.10 -18.95
C ASP A 19 14.03 10.49 -20.34
N GLN A 20 14.66 9.31 -20.38
CA GLN A 20 14.98 8.65 -21.65
C GLN A 20 13.74 8.26 -22.44
N LYS A 21 12.64 7.98 -21.75
CA LYS A 21 11.37 7.59 -22.37
C LYS A 21 10.33 8.70 -22.34
N SER A 22 10.64 9.83 -21.71
CA SER A 22 9.72 10.96 -21.52
C SER A 22 8.38 10.54 -20.94
N GLU A 23 8.40 9.59 -19.98
CA GLU A 23 7.18 9.06 -19.35
C GLU A 23 7.43 8.72 -17.88
N TYR A 24 6.35 8.55 -17.12
CA TYR A 24 6.41 8.08 -15.74
C TYR A 24 6.36 6.56 -15.71
N GLU A 25 7.23 5.97 -14.90
CA GLU A 25 7.27 4.51 -14.68
C GLU A 25 7.27 4.24 -13.19
N VAL A 26 6.81 3.04 -12.79
CA VAL A 26 6.92 2.60 -11.40
C VAL A 26 8.39 2.36 -11.10
N GLY A 27 8.93 3.10 -10.14
CA GLY A 27 10.32 3.01 -9.72
C GLY A 27 10.49 2.12 -8.50
N ASP A 28 11.61 2.31 -7.79
CA ASP A 28 11.88 1.60 -6.57
C ASP A 28 10.89 2.00 -5.47
N PRO A 29 10.57 1.08 -4.52
CA PRO A 29 9.68 1.41 -3.41
C PRO A 29 10.20 2.56 -2.58
N ILE A 30 9.33 3.53 -2.28
CA ILE A 30 9.72 4.72 -1.50
C ILE A 30 9.42 4.58 -0.01
N VAL A 31 8.58 3.61 0.38
CA VAL A 31 8.09 3.52 1.77
C VAL A 31 9.22 3.27 2.77
N GLY A 32 10.17 2.40 2.45
CA GLY A 32 11.29 2.11 3.34
C GLY A 32 12.16 3.35 3.61
N PRO A 33 12.73 3.96 2.57
CA PRO A 33 13.50 5.20 2.75
C PRO A 33 12.71 6.31 3.43
N LEU A 34 11.42 6.44 3.12
CA LEU A 34 10.56 7.44 3.73
C LEU A 34 10.47 7.24 5.25
N LEU A 35 10.15 6.02 5.69
CA LEU A 35 10.03 5.72 7.11
C LEU A 35 11.35 5.90 7.85
N THR A 36 12.45 5.50 7.21
CA THR A 36 13.78 5.71 7.79
C THR A 36 14.07 7.18 7.99
N SER A 37 13.73 8.02 7.02
CA SER A 37 13.95 9.47 7.11
C SER A 37 13.09 10.12 8.19
N MET A 38 11.96 9.53 8.52
CA MET A 38 11.02 10.02 9.55
C MET A 38 11.39 9.56 10.96
N HIS A 39 12.42 8.75 11.12
CA HIS A 39 12.88 8.25 12.43
C HIS A 39 11.73 7.58 13.20
N VAL A 40 10.98 6.69 12.52
CA VAL A 40 9.84 6.03 13.13
C VAL A 40 10.24 5.16 14.33
N GLY A 41 9.35 5.05 15.31
CA GLY A 41 9.59 4.35 16.56
C GLY A 41 9.14 2.89 16.57
N PHE A 42 9.06 2.25 15.44
CA PHE A 42 8.68 0.84 15.33
C PHE A 42 9.62 0.12 14.37
N ASP A 43 9.71 -1.20 14.51
CA ASP A 43 10.50 -2.03 13.61
C ASP A 43 9.65 -2.43 12.40
N PHE A 44 10.27 -2.48 11.24
CA PHE A 44 9.58 -2.88 10.02
C PHE A 44 10.53 -3.59 9.06
N THR A 45 9.94 -4.39 8.19
CA THR A 45 10.62 -5.00 7.05
C THR A 45 9.91 -4.58 5.77
N VAL A 46 10.65 -4.44 4.68
CA VAL A 46 10.09 -4.08 3.38
C VAL A 46 10.49 -5.13 2.34
N GLU A 47 9.51 -5.66 1.63
CA GLU A 47 9.76 -6.56 0.51
C GLU A 47 9.00 -6.03 -0.71
N GLN A 48 9.73 -5.85 -1.80
CA GLN A 48 9.11 -5.51 -3.09
C GLN A 48 8.66 -6.81 -3.75
N LEU A 49 7.36 -7.07 -3.74
CA LEU A 49 6.81 -8.28 -4.37
C LEU A 49 6.70 -8.14 -5.89
N MET A 50 6.31 -6.96 -6.34
CA MET A 50 6.12 -6.70 -7.76
C MET A 50 6.18 -5.20 -8.01
N ARG A 51 6.27 -4.84 -9.29
CA ARG A 51 6.38 -3.44 -9.71
C ARG A 51 5.38 -3.23 -10.83
N VAL A 52 4.10 -3.09 -10.46
CA VAL A 52 3.00 -2.96 -11.43
C VAL A 52 2.14 -1.74 -11.13
N ASP A 53 1.56 -1.17 -12.18
CA ASP A 53 0.47 -0.22 -12.04
C ASP A 53 -0.79 -1.01 -11.74
N SER A 54 -1.68 -0.48 -10.89
CA SER A 54 -2.86 -1.23 -10.45
C SER A 54 -3.81 -1.57 -11.61
N LEU A 55 -3.81 -0.80 -12.68
CA LEU A 55 -4.59 -1.12 -13.87
C LEU A 55 -4.05 -2.35 -14.60
N ASP A 56 -2.77 -2.67 -14.41
CA ASP A 56 -2.10 -3.81 -15.04
C ASP A 56 -2.04 -5.03 -14.13
N MET A 57 -2.51 -4.92 -12.90
CA MET A 57 -2.45 -6.02 -11.94
C MET A 57 -3.43 -7.11 -12.32
N THR A 58 -2.93 -8.34 -12.41
CA THR A 58 -3.72 -9.52 -12.78
C THR A 58 -4.21 -10.27 -11.55
N ASP A 59 -5.11 -11.23 -11.77
CA ASP A 59 -5.54 -12.14 -10.70
C ASP A 59 -4.39 -13.00 -10.20
N ALA A 60 -3.45 -13.37 -11.08
CA ALA A 60 -2.25 -14.10 -10.69
C ALA A 60 -1.38 -13.26 -9.76
N ASP A 61 -1.24 -11.96 -10.04
CA ASP A 61 -0.50 -11.04 -9.16
C ASP A 61 -1.16 -10.95 -7.77
N ARG A 62 -2.49 -10.86 -7.73
CA ARG A 62 -3.24 -10.81 -6.48
C ARG A 62 -3.11 -12.10 -5.68
N PHE A 63 -3.03 -13.23 -6.38
CA PHE A 63 -2.81 -14.51 -5.72
C PHE A 63 -1.43 -14.56 -5.05
N ILE A 64 -0.39 -14.07 -5.73
CA ILE A 64 0.96 -13.99 -5.16
C ILE A 64 0.94 -13.12 -3.90
N LEU A 65 0.28 -11.98 -3.95
CA LEU A 65 0.16 -11.09 -2.81
C LEU A 65 -0.60 -11.74 -1.67
N TYR A 66 -1.70 -12.43 -1.96
CA TYR A 66 -2.49 -13.15 -0.98
C TYR A 66 -1.64 -14.20 -0.26
N GLU A 67 -0.94 -15.04 -1.01
CA GLU A 67 -0.12 -16.10 -0.45
C GLU A 67 1.02 -15.53 0.41
N ARG A 68 1.69 -14.50 -0.06
CA ARG A 68 2.78 -13.88 0.70
C ARG A 68 2.26 -13.24 1.98
N THR A 69 1.14 -12.54 1.92
CA THR A 69 0.53 -11.91 3.09
C THR A 69 0.13 -12.95 4.13
N LYS A 70 -0.51 -14.01 3.67
CA LYS A 70 -0.95 -15.11 4.54
C LYS A 70 0.23 -15.76 5.25
N ARG A 71 1.37 -15.92 4.57
CA ARG A 71 2.57 -16.57 5.12
C ARG A 71 3.42 -15.66 5.99
N SER A 72 3.12 -14.37 6.05
CA SER A 72 3.89 -13.45 6.88
C SER A 72 3.91 -13.91 8.33
N SER A 73 5.06 -13.88 8.96
CA SER A 73 5.18 -14.17 10.39
C SER A 73 4.65 -13.04 11.25
N SER A 74 4.42 -11.86 10.68
CA SER A 74 3.86 -10.73 11.40
C SER A 74 2.33 -10.74 11.35
N GLN A 75 1.71 -10.30 12.42
CA GLN A 75 0.27 -10.08 12.47
C GLN A 75 -0.13 -8.70 11.95
N GLN A 76 0.85 -7.86 11.64
CA GLN A 76 0.63 -6.50 11.13
C GLN A 76 1.29 -6.39 9.77
N VAL A 77 0.50 -6.26 8.72
CA VAL A 77 0.98 -6.19 7.34
C VAL A 77 0.47 -4.91 6.70
N LEU A 78 1.38 -4.13 6.17
CA LEU A 78 1.08 -2.90 5.44
C LEU A 78 1.44 -3.12 3.98
N ILE A 79 0.54 -2.79 3.07
CA ILE A 79 0.73 -3.01 1.65
C ILE A 79 0.60 -1.68 0.91
N THR A 80 1.62 -1.32 0.12
CA THR A 80 1.50 -0.19 -0.81
C THR A 80 1.04 -0.71 -2.16
N HIS A 81 0.08 0.00 -2.76
CA HIS A 81 -0.67 -0.51 -3.90
C HIS A 81 -1.18 0.66 -4.74
N GLY A 82 -1.40 0.41 -6.02
CA GLY A 82 -2.06 1.37 -6.88
C GLY A 82 -3.53 1.54 -6.51
N THR A 83 -4.04 2.76 -6.60
CA THR A 83 -5.38 3.06 -6.09
C THR A 83 -6.51 2.46 -6.92
N ASP A 84 -6.32 2.29 -8.23
CA ASP A 84 -7.40 1.80 -9.10
C ASP A 84 -7.79 0.34 -8.84
N GLY A 85 -6.84 -0.50 -8.39
CA GLY A 85 -7.10 -1.91 -8.11
C GLY A 85 -7.12 -2.28 -6.64
N MET A 86 -6.93 -1.30 -5.77
CA MET A 86 -6.72 -1.50 -4.33
C MET A 86 -7.91 -2.18 -3.65
N ILE A 87 -9.12 -1.75 -3.98
CA ILE A 87 -10.36 -2.29 -3.38
C ILE A 87 -10.51 -3.78 -3.72
N LYS A 88 -10.30 -4.13 -4.98
CA LYS A 88 -10.40 -5.53 -5.42
C LYS A 88 -9.37 -6.41 -4.71
N THR A 89 -8.15 -5.92 -4.56
CA THR A 89 -7.11 -6.63 -3.82
C THR A 89 -7.50 -6.80 -2.36
N ALA A 90 -8.00 -5.75 -1.72
CA ALA A 90 -8.44 -5.81 -0.32
C ALA A 90 -9.54 -6.84 -0.13
N GLN A 91 -10.49 -6.92 -1.06
CA GLN A 91 -11.55 -7.92 -1.03
C GLN A 91 -10.98 -9.34 -1.06
N ARG A 92 -9.97 -9.58 -1.90
CA ARG A 92 -9.29 -10.87 -1.97
C ARG A 92 -8.58 -11.22 -0.68
N LEU A 93 -7.96 -10.26 -0.02
CA LEU A 93 -7.23 -10.46 1.22
C LEU A 93 -8.15 -10.67 2.43
N SER A 94 -9.43 -10.35 2.33
CA SER A 94 -10.38 -10.43 3.45
C SER A 94 -10.57 -11.83 4.02
N LYS A 95 -10.14 -12.85 3.29
CA LYS A 95 -10.21 -14.25 3.73
C LYS A 95 -9.10 -14.62 4.70
N ILE A 96 -8.06 -13.79 4.82
CA ILE A 96 -6.94 -14.05 5.73
C ILE A 96 -7.38 -13.76 7.16
N LYS A 97 -7.08 -14.69 8.08
CA LYS A 97 -7.45 -14.56 9.48
C LYS A 97 -6.22 -14.27 10.34
N GLY A 98 -6.44 -13.65 11.49
CA GLY A 98 -5.40 -13.44 12.49
C GLY A 98 -4.38 -12.37 12.15
N LYS A 99 -4.72 -11.43 11.27
CA LYS A 99 -3.85 -10.34 10.89
C LYS A 99 -4.63 -9.04 10.73
N THR A 100 -3.96 -7.93 11.02
CA THR A 100 -4.40 -6.60 10.61
C THR A 100 -3.64 -6.25 9.35
N ILE A 101 -4.36 -6.07 8.26
CA ILE A 101 -3.80 -5.80 6.94
C ILE A 101 -4.32 -4.43 6.48
N VAL A 102 -3.43 -3.50 6.20
CA VAL A 102 -3.81 -2.16 5.75
C VAL A 102 -3.16 -1.90 4.40
N LEU A 103 -3.99 -1.58 3.41
CA LEU A 103 -3.52 -1.16 2.10
C LEU A 103 -3.55 0.36 2.01
N THR A 104 -2.53 0.92 1.39
CA THR A 104 -2.46 2.34 1.12
C THR A 104 -1.69 2.60 -0.17
N GLY A 105 -1.77 3.81 -0.63
CA GLY A 105 -1.05 4.25 -1.81
C GLY A 105 -1.15 5.76 -1.88
N SER A 106 -0.98 6.31 -3.07
CA SER A 106 -1.18 7.74 -3.24
C SER A 106 -1.79 8.03 -4.61
N LEU A 107 -2.48 9.16 -4.69
CA LEU A 107 -3.03 9.66 -5.94
C LEU A 107 -1.97 10.39 -6.75
N GLN A 108 -0.94 10.90 -6.07
CA GLN A 108 0.20 11.57 -6.68
C GLN A 108 1.50 10.81 -6.36
N PRO A 109 2.45 10.73 -7.31
CA PRO A 109 3.74 10.10 -7.01
C PRO A 109 4.44 10.76 -5.83
N ALA A 110 5.07 9.94 -4.97
CA ALA A 110 5.82 10.46 -3.82
C ALA A 110 7.00 11.34 -4.27
N ALA A 111 7.47 11.17 -5.50
CA ALA A 111 8.52 11.98 -6.07
C ALA A 111 8.09 13.43 -6.34
N PHE A 112 6.79 13.70 -6.40
CA PHE A 112 6.29 15.06 -6.60
C PHE A 112 6.47 15.90 -5.34
N ALA A 113 6.70 17.21 -5.51
CA ALA A 113 6.81 18.14 -4.38
C ALA A 113 5.53 18.20 -3.56
N HIS A 114 4.38 18.11 -4.23
CA HIS A 114 3.07 18.08 -3.58
C HIS A 114 2.44 16.73 -3.85
N ASN A 115 2.29 15.92 -2.79
CA ASN A 115 1.74 14.58 -2.91
C ASN A 115 1.09 14.15 -1.60
N ASP A 116 0.28 13.13 -1.69
CA ASP A 116 -0.46 12.59 -0.54
C ASP A 116 0.21 11.36 0.09
N ALA A 117 1.40 10.95 -0.38
CA ALA A 117 2.03 9.70 0.06
C ALA A 117 2.36 9.67 1.55
N VAL A 118 3.05 10.70 2.06
CA VAL A 118 3.46 10.73 3.47
C VAL A 118 2.24 10.69 4.38
N PHE A 119 1.21 11.46 4.03
CA PHE A 119 -0.03 11.52 4.79
C PHE A 119 -0.72 10.15 4.85
N ASN A 120 -0.84 9.50 3.69
CA ASN A 120 -1.50 8.19 3.61
C ASN A 120 -0.69 7.10 4.30
N ILE A 121 0.64 7.11 4.16
CA ILE A 121 1.51 6.14 4.84
C ILE A 121 1.42 6.32 6.35
N GLY A 122 1.43 7.56 6.84
CA GLY A 122 1.29 7.83 8.26
C GLY A 122 -0.03 7.32 8.82
N ALA A 123 -1.13 7.53 8.09
CA ALA A 123 -2.43 6.99 8.48
C ALA A 123 -2.43 5.46 8.50
N ALA A 124 -1.83 4.83 7.49
CA ALA A 124 -1.76 3.37 7.41
C ALA A 124 -0.91 2.77 8.52
N VAL A 125 0.21 3.39 8.85
CA VAL A 125 1.10 2.95 9.94
C VAL A 125 0.36 2.98 11.28
N SER A 126 -0.38 4.03 11.54
CA SER A 126 -1.17 4.13 12.78
C SER A 126 -2.30 3.09 12.81
N ALA A 127 -2.97 2.92 11.68
CA ALA A 127 -4.08 1.98 11.57
C ALA A 127 -3.62 0.52 11.77
N VAL A 128 -2.51 0.13 11.15
CA VAL A 128 -2.03 -1.26 11.24
C VAL A 128 -1.63 -1.64 12.66
N GLN A 129 -1.20 -0.66 13.46
CA GLN A 129 -0.79 -0.88 14.85
C GLN A 129 -1.96 -0.89 15.82
N THR A 130 -3.10 -0.32 15.47
CA THR A 130 -4.18 -0.06 16.42
C THR A 130 -5.49 -0.78 16.12
N LEU A 131 -5.76 -1.12 14.86
CA LEU A 131 -7.02 -1.72 14.48
C LEU A 131 -7.06 -3.22 14.77
N ALA A 132 -8.26 -3.74 14.98
CA ALA A 132 -8.50 -5.17 15.18
C ALA A 132 -8.14 -5.94 13.89
N PHE A 133 -8.01 -7.26 14.01
CA PHE A 133 -7.75 -8.09 12.83
C PHE A 133 -8.81 -7.84 11.75
N GLY A 134 -8.35 -7.71 10.54
CA GLY A 134 -9.20 -7.42 9.39
C GLY A 134 -8.39 -6.76 8.29
N VAL A 135 -9.06 -6.41 7.21
CA VAL A 135 -8.45 -5.73 6.06
C VAL A 135 -9.06 -4.35 5.92
N TYR A 136 -8.19 -3.36 5.76
CA TYR A 136 -8.57 -1.95 5.72
C TYR A 136 -7.83 -1.23 4.60
N LEU A 137 -8.40 -0.09 4.18
CA LEU A 137 -7.74 0.81 3.24
C LEU A 137 -7.60 2.18 3.92
N ALA A 138 -6.40 2.74 3.87
CA ALA A 138 -6.11 4.06 4.45
C ALA A 138 -5.85 5.04 3.32
N MET A 139 -6.80 5.92 3.05
CA MET A 139 -6.73 6.91 1.97
C MET A 139 -7.47 8.18 2.37
N ASN A 140 -6.98 9.30 1.91
CA ASN A 140 -7.64 10.61 2.06
C ASN A 140 -7.99 10.96 3.51
N GLY A 141 -7.17 10.50 4.47
CA GLY A 141 -7.41 10.78 5.89
C GLY A 141 -8.51 9.93 6.50
N GLN A 142 -8.92 8.86 5.85
CA GLN A 142 -9.99 7.98 6.32
C GLN A 142 -9.56 6.53 6.26
N ILE A 143 -10.19 5.71 7.08
CA ILE A 143 -9.99 4.25 7.08
C ILE A 143 -11.28 3.61 6.58
N PHE A 144 -11.17 2.76 5.58
CA PHE A 144 -12.30 2.07 4.98
C PHE A 144 -12.15 0.57 5.11
N THR A 145 -13.27 -0.15 5.11
CA THR A 145 -13.29 -1.60 4.90
C THR A 145 -13.58 -1.88 3.42
N PRO A 146 -13.15 -3.05 2.89
CA PRO A 146 -13.26 -3.30 1.45
C PRO A 146 -14.68 -3.31 0.89
N ASP A 147 -15.68 -3.58 1.74
CA ASP A 147 -17.09 -3.67 1.33
C ASP A 147 -17.83 -2.33 1.39
N THR A 148 -17.20 -1.28 1.92
CA THR A 148 -17.87 0.02 2.13
C THR A 148 -17.24 1.16 1.34
N VAL A 149 -16.13 0.91 0.61
CA VAL A 149 -15.36 1.95 -0.05
C VAL A 149 -15.59 1.95 -1.56
N VAL A 150 -15.59 3.15 -2.14
CA VAL A 150 -15.66 3.35 -3.59
C VAL A 150 -14.70 4.47 -3.96
N LYS A 151 -13.92 4.28 -5.03
CA LYS A 151 -13.07 5.34 -5.56
C LYS A 151 -13.91 6.31 -6.39
N ASN A 152 -13.84 7.59 -6.05
CA ASN A 152 -14.54 8.64 -6.79
C ASN A 152 -13.57 9.23 -7.83
N LEU A 153 -13.74 8.85 -9.09
CA LEU A 153 -12.87 9.27 -10.18
C LEU A 153 -12.97 10.78 -10.46
N ASP A 154 -14.16 11.34 -10.31
CA ASP A 154 -14.38 12.78 -10.57
C ASP A 154 -13.66 13.64 -9.55
N LYS A 155 -13.60 13.20 -8.31
CA LYS A 155 -12.94 13.92 -7.22
C LYS A 155 -11.53 13.42 -6.96
N ASN A 156 -11.06 12.43 -7.69
CA ASN A 156 -9.74 11.81 -7.57
C ASN A 156 -9.46 11.34 -6.12
N ARG A 157 -10.40 10.60 -5.55
CA ARG A 157 -10.25 10.07 -4.19
C ARG A 157 -11.15 8.87 -3.89
#